data_cd8793301b09f8fa30971bfd39d9e189
#
_entry.id   cd8793301b09f8fa30971bfd39d9e189
#
_cell.length_a   1.000
_cell.length_b   1.000
_cell.length_c   1.000
_cell.angle_alpha   90.00
_cell.angle_beta   90.00
_cell.angle_gamma   90.00
#
_symmetry.space_group_name_H-M   'P 1'
#
loop_
_entity.id
_entity.type
_entity.pdbx_description
1 polymer ?
#
loop_
_entity_poly.entity_id
_entity_poly.type
_entity_poly.pdbx_seq_one_letter_code
_entity_poly.pdbx_strand_id
1 'polypeptide(L)'
;MSISEQYIYDPSTVAEVDNRAIHEFSMPGIELMEKAAAYAFQCSQECFPNIDSIQIFCGSGNNAGDAYLFGCYAIDHGITTSVIYLSNPKTLKGDAYSAYQRYKAKEGKLIQWHENININCDLIIDGIFGIGVNRPVKGIFLKAIELINQNSTPVLSLDIPSGLSGENGKIMGSSVRADLTITFVGKKIGLYINDGPKVNKRIKYSNLDIPEDCFEKAQPILEETNESHISQILRQRKNDSHKGNFGHVLVVGGNHGMGGAVRILSLIHI
;
A
#
# COMPACT_ATOMS: atom_id res chain seq x y z
N MET A 1 -13.47 3.68 -14.31
CA MET A 1 -12.79 2.85 -13.29
C MET A 1 -12.44 1.54 -13.95
N SER A 2 -11.19 1.13 -13.94
CA SER A 2 -10.80 -0.20 -14.41
C SER A 2 -11.39 -1.25 -13.45
N ILE A 3 -11.61 -2.46 -13.95
CA ILE A 3 -12.11 -3.59 -13.13
C ILE A 3 -11.20 -3.82 -11.92
N SER A 4 -9.88 -3.68 -12.10
CA SER A 4 -8.89 -3.86 -11.05
C SER A 4 -8.96 -2.83 -9.89
N GLU A 5 -9.50 -1.64 -10.13
CA GLU A 5 -9.66 -0.61 -9.08
C GLU A 5 -10.73 -0.93 -8.05
N GLN A 6 -11.69 -1.77 -8.40
CA GLN A 6 -12.87 -2.07 -7.59
C GLN A 6 -12.67 -3.28 -6.69
N TYR A 7 -11.69 -4.14 -7.03
CA TYR A 7 -11.49 -5.42 -6.37
C TYR A 7 -10.30 -5.44 -5.43
N ILE A 8 -10.43 -6.25 -4.38
CA ILE A 8 -9.42 -6.50 -3.36
C ILE A 8 -9.08 -7.99 -3.40
N TYR A 9 -7.79 -8.28 -3.42
CA TYR A 9 -7.25 -9.62 -3.66
C TYR A 9 -6.41 -10.13 -2.50
N ASP A 10 -6.22 -11.44 -2.49
CA ASP A 10 -5.15 -12.08 -1.73
C ASP A 10 -3.78 -11.74 -2.34
N PRO A 11 -2.71 -11.58 -1.52
CA PRO A 11 -1.36 -11.33 -2.03
C PRO A 11 -0.85 -12.37 -3.03
N SER A 12 -1.24 -13.63 -2.88
CA SER A 12 -0.86 -14.69 -3.83
C SER A 12 -1.48 -14.47 -5.21
N THR A 13 -2.75 -14.05 -5.26
CA THR A 13 -3.44 -13.69 -6.51
C THR A 13 -2.78 -12.48 -7.18
N VAL A 14 -2.37 -11.46 -6.39
CA VAL A 14 -1.64 -10.31 -6.95
C VAL A 14 -0.30 -10.73 -7.53
N ALA A 15 0.43 -11.63 -6.85
CA ALA A 15 1.70 -12.15 -7.36
C ALA A 15 1.51 -12.99 -8.65
N GLU A 16 0.39 -13.72 -8.78
CA GLU A 16 0.04 -14.45 -10.01
C GLU A 16 -0.24 -13.49 -11.17
N VAL A 17 -0.95 -12.38 -10.93
CA VAL A 17 -1.20 -11.33 -11.94
C VAL A 17 0.11 -10.71 -12.40
N ASP A 18 1.01 -10.37 -11.47
CA ASP A 18 2.34 -9.83 -11.77
C ASP A 18 3.16 -10.82 -12.62
N ASN A 19 3.19 -12.09 -12.24
CA ASN A 19 3.85 -13.15 -13.01
C ASN A 19 3.27 -13.32 -14.41
N ARG A 20 1.95 -13.24 -14.57
CA ARG A 20 1.30 -13.28 -15.89
C ARG A 20 1.67 -12.09 -16.75
N ALA A 21 1.68 -10.88 -16.18
CA ALA A 21 2.11 -9.68 -16.89
C ALA A 21 3.53 -9.85 -17.45
N ILE A 22 4.45 -10.40 -16.66
CA ILE A 22 5.84 -10.61 -17.07
C ILE A 22 5.98 -11.71 -18.13
N HIS A 23 5.35 -12.86 -17.92
CA HIS A 23 5.63 -14.06 -18.72
C HIS A 23 4.66 -14.29 -19.88
N GLU A 24 3.39 -13.91 -19.74
CA GLU A 24 2.37 -14.10 -20.78
C GLU A 24 2.19 -12.84 -21.64
N PHE A 25 2.36 -11.65 -21.06
CA PHE A 25 2.15 -10.36 -21.72
C PHE A 25 3.44 -9.60 -22.04
N SER A 26 4.61 -10.24 -21.81
CA SER A 26 5.93 -9.70 -22.16
C SER A 26 6.22 -8.32 -21.57
N MET A 27 5.71 -8.02 -20.37
CA MET A 27 6.04 -6.80 -19.63
C MET A 27 7.28 -7.08 -18.77
N PRO A 28 8.47 -6.49 -19.06
CA PRO A 28 9.65 -6.75 -18.24
C PRO A 28 9.43 -6.33 -16.77
N GLY A 29 9.86 -7.17 -15.82
CA GLY A 29 9.69 -6.86 -14.39
C GLY A 29 10.32 -5.53 -13.99
N ILE A 30 11.47 -5.18 -14.57
CA ILE A 30 12.11 -3.87 -14.35
C ILE A 30 11.23 -2.69 -14.81
N GLU A 31 10.45 -2.86 -15.89
CA GLU A 31 9.52 -1.82 -16.37
C GLU A 31 8.35 -1.65 -15.40
N LEU A 32 7.79 -2.74 -14.87
CA LEU A 32 6.76 -2.68 -13.83
C LEU A 32 7.28 -1.99 -12.57
N MET A 33 8.51 -2.31 -12.17
CA MET A 33 9.20 -1.67 -11.04
C MET A 33 9.44 -0.16 -11.28
N GLU A 34 9.80 0.24 -12.50
CA GLU A 34 9.92 1.65 -12.90
C GLU A 34 8.58 2.38 -12.81
N LYS A 35 7.50 1.78 -13.32
CA LYS A 35 6.14 2.35 -13.23
C LYS A 35 5.69 2.49 -11.78
N ALA A 36 5.96 1.50 -10.93
CA ALA A 36 5.65 1.55 -9.50
C ALA A 36 6.37 2.71 -8.82
N ALA A 37 7.67 2.84 -9.04
CA ALA A 37 8.48 3.91 -8.46
C ALA A 37 8.08 5.30 -8.99
N ALA A 38 7.81 5.44 -10.29
CA ALA A 38 7.36 6.68 -10.90
C ALA A 38 6.01 7.14 -10.31
N TYR A 39 5.03 6.23 -10.23
CA TYR A 39 3.73 6.53 -9.65
C TYR A 39 3.84 6.89 -8.16
N ALA A 40 4.66 6.14 -7.41
CA ALA A 40 4.90 6.44 -6.00
C ALA A 40 5.54 7.82 -5.81
N PHE A 41 6.51 8.17 -6.66
CA PHE A 41 7.13 9.48 -6.63
C PHE A 41 6.13 10.60 -6.94
N GLN A 42 5.32 10.45 -8.00
CA GLN A 42 4.26 11.41 -8.34
C GLN A 42 3.30 11.60 -7.13
N CYS A 43 2.82 10.49 -6.56
CA CYS A 43 1.94 10.56 -5.39
C CYS A 43 2.59 11.24 -4.19
N SER A 44 3.91 11.07 -4.00
CA SER A 44 4.64 11.75 -2.91
C SER A 44 4.62 13.27 -3.10
N GLN A 45 4.83 13.77 -4.31
CA GLN A 45 4.78 15.19 -4.63
C GLN A 45 3.39 15.80 -4.42
N GLU A 46 2.34 15.05 -4.78
CA GLU A 46 0.95 15.49 -4.59
C GLU A 46 0.54 15.52 -3.10
N CYS A 47 0.97 14.53 -2.31
CA CYS A 47 0.51 14.34 -0.94
C CYS A 47 1.38 15.02 0.12
N PHE A 48 2.63 15.28 -0.19
CA PHE A 48 3.63 15.90 0.68
C PHE A 48 4.34 17.02 -0.09
N PRO A 49 3.72 18.20 -0.23
CA PRO A 49 4.33 19.32 -0.93
C PRO A 49 5.54 19.86 -0.15
N ASN A 50 6.51 20.41 -0.88
CA ASN A 50 7.71 21.05 -0.33
C ASN A 50 8.67 20.08 0.38
N ILE A 51 8.93 18.92 -0.22
CA ILE A 51 9.94 17.96 0.25
C ILE A 51 11.27 18.33 -0.39
N ASP A 52 12.27 18.64 0.43
CA ASP A 52 13.64 18.90 0.01
C ASP A 52 14.57 17.73 0.34
N SER A 53 14.16 16.85 1.25
CA SER A 53 14.98 15.74 1.73
C SER A 53 14.18 14.47 2.03
N ILE A 54 14.75 13.31 1.65
CA ILE A 54 14.13 11.99 1.80
C ILE A 54 15.13 10.99 2.38
N GLN A 55 14.67 10.18 3.35
CA GLN A 55 15.38 8.98 3.79
C GLN A 55 14.58 7.73 3.46
N ILE A 56 15.21 6.80 2.74
CA ILE A 56 14.60 5.58 2.22
C ILE A 56 15.15 4.39 3.00
N PHE A 57 14.29 3.60 3.62
CA PHE A 57 14.68 2.38 4.32
C PHE A 57 14.46 1.17 3.42
N CYS A 58 15.52 0.44 3.09
CA CYS A 58 15.50 -0.68 2.16
C CYS A 58 15.83 -2.02 2.82
N GLY A 59 15.05 -3.04 2.46
CA GLY A 59 15.31 -4.44 2.79
C GLY A 59 16.09 -5.19 1.71
N SER A 60 15.66 -6.42 1.39
CA SER A 60 16.37 -7.34 0.48
C SER A 60 15.49 -7.92 -0.64
N GLY A 61 14.23 -7.50 -0.77
CA GLY A 61 13.28 -8.00 -1.78
C GLY A 61 13.03 -7.02 -2.91
N ASN A 62 12.02 -7.31 -3.74
CA ASN A 62 11.60 -6.44 -4.86
C ASN A 62 11.15 -5.06 -4.38
N ASN A 63 10.50 -4.96 -3.21
CA ASN A 63 10.12 -3.67 -2.63
C ASN A 63 11.33 -2.74 -2.37
N ALA A 64 12.51 -3.30 -2.10
CA ALA A 64 13.75 -2.53 -2.06
C ALA A 64 14.14 -2.00 -3.45
N GLY A 65 13.84 -2.75 -4.52
CA GLY A 65 14.04 -2.30 -5.91
C GLY A 65 13.18 -1.09 -6.23
N ASP A 66 11.87 -1.15 -5.92
CA ASP A 66 10.95 -0.01 -6.05
C ASP A 66 11.47 1.21 -5.31
N ALA A 67 11.98 1.01 -4.09
CA ALA A 67 12.54 2.05 -3.25
C ALA A 67 13.83 2.67 -3.83
N TYR A 68 14.73 1.88 -4.42
CA TYR A 68 15.91 2.39 -5.11
C TYR A 68 15.54 3.22 -6.33
N LEU A 69 14.58 2.76 -7.15
CA LEU A 69 14.10 3.52 -8.30
C LEU A 69 13.37 4.80 -7.87
N PHE A 70 12.57 4.74 -6.80
CA PHE A 70 11.99 5.94 -6.19
C PHE A 70 13.10 6.97 -5.84
N GLY A 71 14.19 6.50 -5.23
CA GLY A 71 15.35 7.32 -4.93
C GLY A 71 16.01 7.92 -6.18
N CYS A 72 16.01 7.20 -7.31
CA CYS A 72 16.48 7.73 -8.59
C CYS A 72 15.61 8.91 -9.06
N TYR A 73 14.29 8.77 -9.01
CA TYR A 73 13.36 9.84 -9.37
C TYR A 73 13.54 11.07 -8.45
N ALA A 74 13.71 10.85 -7.16
CA ALA A 74 13.93 11.94 -6.20
C ALA A 74 15.22 12.72 -6.51
N ILE A 75 16.33 12.03 -6.81
CA ILE A 75 17.60 12.66 -7.22
C ILE A 75 17.43 13.47 -8.52
N ASP A 76 16.73 12.91 -9.52
CA ASP A 76 16.49 13.59 -10.80
C ASP A 76 15.67 14.88 -10.65
N HIS A 77 14.88 14.99 -9.58
CA HIS A 77 14.10 16.18 -9.24
C HIS A 77 14.80 17.07 -8.19
N GLY A 78 16.09 16.86 -7.93
CA GLY A 78 16.88 17.70 -7.05
C GLY A 78 16.62 17.51 -5.55
N ILE A 79 15.92 16.43 -5.16
CA ILE A 79 15.63 16.14 -3.75
C ILE A 79 16.82 15.44 -3.13
N THR A 80 17.30 15.95 -1.98
CA THR A 80 18.37 15.32 -1.21
C THR A 80 17.93 13.94 -0.72
N THR A 81 18.56 12.88 -1.23
CA THR A 81 18.11 11.51 -0.98
C THR A 81 19.22 10.67 -0.36
N SER A 82 18.86 9.88 0.66
CA SER A 82 19.75 8.86 1.21
C SER A 82 18.99 7.54 1.41
N VAL A 83 19.63 6.43 1.06
CA VAL A 83 19.11 5.09 1.30
C VAL A 83 19.82 4.46 2.48
N ILE A 84 19.03 4.06 3.48
CA ILE A 84 19.46 3.31 4.66
C ILE A 84 19.14 1.82 4.38
N TYR A 85 20.19 1.04 4.09
CA TYR A 85 20.00 -0.38 3.78
C TYR A 85 20.18 -1.25 5.01
N LEU A 86 19.19 -2.13 5.25
CA LEU A 86 19.19 -3.10 6.35
C LEU A 86 19.80 -4.44 5.93
N SER A 87 19.86 -4.71 4.64
CA SER A 87 20.51 -5.88 4.06
C SER A 87 21.53 -5.43 3.03
N ASN A 88 22.62 -6.19 2.87
CA ASN A 88 23.67 -5.80 1.90
C ASN A 88 23.07 -5.73 0.48
N PRO A 89 23.06 -4.55 -0.17
CA PRO A 89 22.44 -4.36 -1.49
C PRO A 89 23.09 -5.22 -2.58
N LYS A 90 24.33 -5.67 -2.39
CA LYS A 90 25.02 -6.57 -3.33
C LYS A 90 24.43 -7.97 -3.36
N THR A 91 23.57 -8.32 -2.38
CA THR A 91 22.87 -9.62 -2.35
C THR A 91 21.51 -9.59 -3.04
N LEU A 92 21.04 -8.43 -3.48
CA LEU A 92 19.86 -8.28 -4.31
C LEU A 92 20.02 -9.07 -5.62
N LYS A 93 18.91 -9.48 -6.22
CA LYS A 93 18.91 -10.27 -7.47
C LYS A 93 17.94 -9.63 -8.47
N GLY A 94 18.12 -9.98 -9.75
CA GLY A 94 17.21 -9.58 -10.83
C GLY A 94 17.00 -8.07 -10.89
N ASP A 95 15.74 -7.66 -11.02
CA ASP A 95 15.35 -6.26 -11.21
C ASP A 95 15.69 -5.38 -10.01
N ALA A 96 15.55 -5.90 -8.79
CA ALA A 96 15.94 -5.16 -7.58
C ALA A 96 17.45 -4.85 -7.54
N TYR A 97 18.29 -5.76 -8.03
CA TYR A 97 19.74 -5.49 -8.16
C TYR A 97 20.01 -4.44 -9.25
N SER A 98 19.30 -4.51 -10.38
CA SER A 98 19.40 -3.52 -11.45
C SER A 98 18.99 -2.13 -10.96
N ALA A 99 17.92 -2.04 -10.18
CA ALA A 99 17.46 -0.80 -9.53
C ALA A 99 18.53 -0.21 -8.59
N TYR A 100 19.13 -1.05 -7.75
CA TYR A 100 20.24 -0.63 -6.90
C TYR A 100 21.43 -0.09 -7.70
N GLN A 101 21.80 -0.76 -8.82
CA GLN A 101 22.91 -0.30 -9.67
C GLN A 101 22.60 1.08 -10.29
N ARG A 102 21.34 1.31 -10.71
CA ARG A 102 20.92 2.62 -11.23
C ARG A 102 21.01 3.72 -10.16
N TYR A 103 20.56 3.44 -8.94
CA TYR A 103 20.68 4.38 -7.83
C TYR A 103 22.15 4.72 -7.52
N LYS A 104 23.00 3.70 -7.53
CA LYS A 104 24.45 3.87 -7.32
C LYS A 104 25.10 4.68 -8.46
N ALA A 105 24.69 4.46 -9.71
CA ALA A 105 25.19 5.21 -10.88
C ALA A 105 24.83 6.70 -10.84
N LYS A 106 23.75 7.06 -10.12
CA LYS A 106 23.38 8.46 -9.82
C LYS A 106 24.10 9.03 -8.60
N GLU A 107 25.14 8.35 -8.11
CA GLU A 107 25.90 8.73 -6.92
C GLU A 107 25.02 8.90 -5.65
N GLY A 108 23.89 8.19 -5.62
CA GLY A 108 22.95 8.22 -4.51
C GLY A 108 23.62 7.80 -3.20
N LYS A 109 23.36 8.54 -2.12
CA LYS A 109 23.96 8.29 -0.82
C LYS A 109 23.45 6.99 -0.22
N LEU A 110 24.38 6.08 0.10
CA LEU A 110 24.09 4.77 0.71
C LEU A 110 24.64 4.75 2.15
N ILE A 111 23.80 4.41 3.11
CA ILE A 111 24.14 4.33 4.53
C ILE A 111 23.80 2.92 5.02
N GLN A 112 24.75 2.22 5.59
CA GLN A 112 24.47 0.96 6.25
C GLN A 112 23.71 1.21 7.56
N TRP A 113 22.68 0.41 7.82
CA TRP A 113 21.98 0.48 9.08
C TRP A 113 22.93 0.32 10.29
N HIS A 114 22.77 1.19 11.27
CA HIS A 114 23.37 1.07 12.61
C HIS A 114 22.45 1.71 13.64
N GLU A 115 22.60 1.39 14.92
CA GLU A 115 21.67 1.80 15.98
C GLU A 115 21.62 3.32 16.23
N ASN A 116 22.65 4.04 15.83
CA ASN A 116 22.74 5.51 16.00
C ASN A 116 22.30 6.28 14.74
N ILE A 117 21.54 5.65 13.83
CA ILE A 117 20.96 6.38 12.69
C ILE A 117 20.00 7.45 13.20
N ASN A 118 20.18 8.66 12.71
CA ASN A 118 19.26 9.76 12.96
C ASN A 118 18.39 10.00 11.74
N ILE A 119 17.08 10.13 11.97
CA ILE A 119 16.13 10.55 10.95
C ILE A 119 16.10 12.08 10.95
N ASN A 120 16.55 12.65 9.83
CA ASN A 120 16.55 14.10 9.58
C ASN A 120 16.21 14.32 8.11
N CYS A 121 14.92 14.28 7.80
CA CYS A 121 14.38 14.43 6.46
C CYS A 121 12.92 14.90 6.55
N ASP A 122 12.36 15.32 5.42
CA ASP A 122 10.97 15.78 5.31
C ASP A 122 9.99 14.62 5.03
N LEU A 123 10.50 13.51 4.47
CA LEU A 123 9.71 12.31 4.19
C LEU A 123 10.54 11.03 4.36
N ILE A 124 9.96 10.04 5.01
CA ILE A 124 10.51 8.69 5.09
C ILE A 124 9.83 7.82 4.04
N ILE A 125 10.62 7.04 3.30
CA ILE A 125 10.11 5.99 2.41
C ILE A 125 10.40 4.63 3.02
N ASP A 126 9.34 3.87 3.25
CA ASP A 126 9.41 2.49 3.71
C ASP A 126 9.39 1.54 2.52
N GLY A 127 10.55 0.99 2.18
CA GLY A 127 10.78 -0.06 1.20
C GLY A 127 11.44 -1.29 1.82
N ILE A 128 11.21 -1.55 3.13
CA ILE A 128 11.85 -2.65 3.85
C ILE A 128 11.28 -3.99 3.42
N PHE A 129 9.96 -4.15 3.48
CA PHE A 129 9.24 -5.37 3.11
C PHE A 129 8.02 -5.04 2.25
N GLY A 130 7.72 -5.91 1.26
CA GLY A 130 6.44 -5.96 0.55
C GLY A 130 5.56 -7.10 1.10
N ILE A 131 4.76 -7.72 0.24
CA ILE A 131 3.77 -8.75 0.57
C ILE A 131 4.35 -10.02 1.20
N GLY A 132 5.65 -10.27 1.12
CA GLY A 132 6.31 -11.51 1.55
C GLY A 132 6.48 -11.70 3.06
N VAL A 133 5.91 -10.85 3.91
CA VAL A 133 6.05 -10.95 5.37
C VAL A 133 5.08 -11.99 5.93
N ASN A 134 5.60 -13.17 6.23
CA ASN A 134 4.85 -14.31 6.78
C ASN A 134 5.33 -14.78 8.17
N ARG A 135 6.26 -14.04 8.77
CA ARG A 135 6.85 -14.36 10.10
C ARG A 135 7.10 -13.08 10.89
N PRO A 136 7.16 -13.18 12.24
CA PRO A 136 7.42 -12.01 13.08
C PRO A 136 8.73 -11.31 12.72
N VAL A 137 8.65 -9.99 12.56
CA VAL A 137 9.80 -9.10 12.32
C VAL A 137 10.66 -9.07 13.56
N LYS A 138 11.99 -9.24 13.40
CA LYS A 138 12.96 -9.31 14.49
C LYS A 138 14.26 -8.61 14.13
N GLY A 139 15.13 -8.43 15.14
CA GLY A 139 16.48 -7.92 14.97
C GLY A 139 16.52 -6.50 14.41
N ILE A 140 17.41 -6.25 13.45
CA ILE A 140 17.63 -4.90 12.89
C ILE A 140 16.39 -4.34 12.18
N PHE A 141 15.57 -5.20 11.58
CA PHE A 141 14.32 -4.78 10.92
C PHE A 141 13.30 -4.28 11.94
N LEU A 142 13.16 -4.95 13.09
CA LEU A 142 12.32 -4.49 14.18
C LEU A 142 12.77 -3.13 14.69
N LYS A 143 14.08 -2.98 14.95
CA LYS A 143 14.67 -1.72 15.43
C LYS A 143 14.47 -0.58 14.42
N ALA A 144 14.59 -0.86 13.13
CA ALA A 144 14.36 0.14 12.09
C ALA A 144 12.89 0.60 12.05
N ILE A 145 11.93 -0.34 12.13
CA ILE A 145 10.51 -0.02 12.19
C ILE A 145 10.17 0.79 13.44
N GLU A 146 10.74 0.43 14.59
CA GLU A 146 10.55 1.18 15.83
C GLU A 146 11.11 2.60 15.73
N LEU A 147 12.31 2.78 15.14
CA LEU A 147 12.91 4.09 14.91
C LEU A 147 12.02 4.95 13.99
N ILE A 148 11.51 4.39 12.89
CA ILE A 148 10.58 5.08 11.99
C ILE A 148 9.34 5.53 12.76
N ASN A 149 8.73 4.63 13.53
CA ASN A 149 7.50 4.90 14.28
C ASN A 149 7.64 5.88 15.45
N GLN A 150 8.86 6.06 15.98
CA GLN A 150 9.17 7.02 17.04
C GLN A 150 9.40 8.44 16.50
N ASN A 151 9.60 8.57 15.19
CA ASN A 151 9.81 9.85 14.55
C ASN A 151 8.49 10.49 14.12
N SER A 152 8.44 11.83 14.07
CA SER A 152 7.27 12.59 13.63
C SER A 152 7.24 12.90 12.13
N THR A 153 8.32 12.57 11.41
CA THR A 153 8.40 12.74 9.95
C THR A 153 7.36 11.89 9.25
N PRO A 154 6.60 12.42 8.27
CA PRO A 154 5.64 11.64 7.50
C PRO A 154 6.27 10.40 6.86
N VAL A 155 5.49 9.32 6.75
CA VAL A 155 5.95 8.05 6.19
C VAL A 155 5.10 7.64 4.99
N LEU A 156 5.76 7.33 3.89
CA LEU A 156 5.18 6.69 2.71
C LEU A 156 5.69 5.26 2.63
N SER A 157 4.78 4.28 2.72
CA SER A 157 5.10 2.86 2.51
C SER A 157 4.83 2.44 1.08
N LEU A 158 5.80 1.77 0.47
CA LEU A 158 5.68 1.16 -0.84
C LEU A 158 5.04 -0.23 -0.70
N ASP A 159 4.04 -0.48 -1.51
CA ASP A 159 3.24 -1.69 -1.61
C ASP A 159 2.39 -2.00 -0.37
N ILE A 160 3.00 -2.18 0.78
CA ILE A 160 2.35 -2.47 2.07
C ILE A 160 3.24 -1.97 3.21
N PRO A 161 2.70 -1.43 4.32
CA PRO A 161 3.52 -1.06 5.48
C PRO A 161 4.35 -2.23 5.97
N SER A 162 5.65 -2.05 6.06
CA SER A 162 6.57 -3.11 6.47
C SER A 162 6.20 -3.68 7.82
N GLY A 163 6.02 -5.00 7.88
CA GLY A 163 5.60 -5.72 9.07
C GLY A 163 4.09 -5.97 9.18
N LEU A 164 3.27 -5.46 8.27
CA LEU A 164 1.87 -5.83 8.11
C LEU A 164 1.75 -7.07 7.20
N SER A 165 0.93 -8.05 7.61
CA SER A 165 0.59 -9.19 6.75
C SER A 165 -0.40 -8.76 5.66
N GLY A 166 -0.03 -8.92 4.39
CA GLY A 166 -0.91 -8.66 3.26
C GLY A 166 -2.11 -9.60 3.15
N GLU A 167 -1.99 -10.80 3.74
CA GLU A 167 -3.00 -11.85 3.69
C GLU A 167 -4.12 -11.65 4.73
N ASN A 168 -3.75 -11.30 5.96
CA ASN A 168 -4.71 -11.28 7.06
C ASN A 168 -4.72 -9.96 7.86
N GLY A 169 -3.95 -8.97 7.46
CA GLY A 169 -3.91 -7.65 8.09
C GLY A 169 -3.40 -7.63 9.53
N LYS A 170 -2.71 -8.67 9.98
CA LYS A 170 -2.11 -8.71 11.32
C LYS A 170 -0.72 -8.09 11.33
N ILE A 171 -0.39 -7.40 12.39
CA ILE A 171 0.96 -6.91 12.64
C ILE A 171 1.85 -8.08 13.03
N MET A 172 2.93 -8.29 12.27
CA MET A 172 3.90 -9.35 12.48
C MET A 172 5.03 -8.91 13.42
N GLY A 173 4.71 -8.75 14.69
CA GLY A 173 5.61 -8.22 15.73
C GLY A 173 5.59 -6.70 15.82
N SER A 174 6.00 -6.01 14.79
CA SER A 174 5.84 -4.55 14.64
C SER A 174 5.57 -4.20 13.19
N SER A 175 4.90 -3.09 12.93
CA SER A 175 4.65 -2.59 11.59
C SER A 175 4.89 -1.08 11.52
N VAL A 176 5.37 -0.62 10.37
CA VAL A 176 5.45 0.81 10.06
C VAL A 176 4.05 1.41 10.10
N ARG A 177 3.92 2.62 10.64
CA ARG A 177 2.70 3.43 10.63
C ARG A 177 2.81 4.44 9.50
N ALA A 178 2.16 4.13 8.38
CA ALA A 178 2.25 4.94 7.17
C ALA A 178 1.19 6.05 7.15
N ASP A 179 1.60 7.26 6.77
CA ASP A 179 0.69 8.36 6.44
C ASP A 179 0.07 8.16 5.05
N LEU A 180 0.83 7.51 4.16
CA LEU A 180 0.40 7.10 2.83
C LEU A 180 0.99 5.72 2.52
N THR A 181 0.15 4.80 2.06
CA THR A 181 0.58 3.54 1.43
C THR A 181 0.23 3.58 -0.03
N ILE A 182 1.17 3.21 -0.89
CA ILE A 182 0.94 3.09 -2.33
C ILE A 182 1.07 1.63 -2.70
N THR A 183 -0.04 1.01 -3.06
CA THR A 183 -0.09 -0.41 -3.40
C THR A 183 -0.19 -0.61 -4.91
N PHE A 184 0.46 -1.67 -5.43
CA PHE A 184 0.66 -1.88 -6.84
C PHE A 184 0.01 -3.18 -7.32
N VAL A 185 -0.30 -3.26 -8.64
CA VAL A 185 -0.89 -4.41 -9.34
C VAL A 185 -2.31 -4.71 -8.87
N GLY A 186 -2.51 -5.00 -7.59
CA GLY A 186 -3.80 -5.28 -6.97
C GLY A 186 -3.84 -4.80 -5.52
N LYS A 187 -5.01 -4.37 -5.06
CA LYS A 187 -5.26 -4.01 -3.66
C LYS A 187 -5.21 -5.28 -2.78
N LYS A 188 -4.33 -5.31 -1.77
CA LYS A 188 -4.15 -6.46 -0.87
C LYS A 188 -5.14 -6.39 0.28
N ILE A 189 -5.83 -7.49 0.57
CA ILE A 189 -6.86 -7.57 1.60
C ILE A 189 -6.35 -7.13 2.98
N GLY A 190 -5.11 -7.45 3.31
CA GLY A 190 -4.50 -7.09 4.59
C GLY A 190 -4.43 -5.59 4.88
N LEU A 191 -4.49 -4.72 3.85
CA LEU A 191 -4.56 -3.28 4.03
C LEU A 191 -5.89 -2.81 4.60
N TYR A 192 -6.96 -3.59 4.42
CA TYR A 192 -8.35 -3.20 4.68
C TYR A 192 -8.97 -3.89 5.90
N ILE A 193 -8.34 -4.95 6.41
CA ILE A 193 -8.87 -5.74 7.54
C ILE A 193 -7.92 -5.73 8.75
N ASN A 194 -8.45 -6.11 9.90
CA ASN A 194 -7.75 -6.28 11.18
C ASN A 194 -6.94 -5.04 11.61
N ASP A 195 -5.61 -5.11 11.62
CA ASP A 195 -4.73 -4.01 12.00
C ASP A 195 -4.36 -3.10 10.81
N GLY A 196 -4.64 -3.53 9.58
CA GLY A 196 -4.35 -2.77 8.38
C GLY A 196 -4.81 -1.31 8.47
N PRO A 197 -6.10 -1.02 8.74
CA PRO A 197 -6.60 0.34 8.87
C PRO A 197 -5.97 1.17 10.01
N LYS A 198 -5.33 0.52 10.99
CA LYS A 198 -4.65 1.20 12.11
C LYS A 198 -3.26 1.70 11.74
N VAL A 199 -2.61 1.07 10.74
CA VAL A 199 -1.26 1.40 10.31
C VAL A 199 -1.20 2.12 8.97
N ASN A 200 -2.34 2.32 8.31
CA ASN A 200 -2.49 3.06 7.06
C ASN A 200 -3.48 4.22 7.26
N LYS A 201 -3.04 5.46 7.05
CA LYS A 201 -3.97 6.60 7.08
C LYS A 201 -4.65 6.82 5.72
N ARG A 202 -3.90 6.67 4.63
CA ARG A 202 -4.39 6.81 3.25
C ARG A 202 -3.78 5.72 2.39
N ILE A 203 -4.54 5.22 1.43
CA ILE A 203 -4.08 4.23 0.45
C ILE A 203 -4.30 4.81 -0.95
N LYS A 204 -3.27 4.76 -1.79
CA LYS A 204 -3.36 4.98 -3.24
C LYS A 204 -3.00 3.68 -3.95
N TYR A 205 -3.57 3.49 -5.13
CA TYR A 205 -3.44 2.27 -5.92
C TYR A 205 -3.05 2.58 -7.36
N SER A 206 -2.21 1.75 -7.94
CA SER A 206 -1.93 1.71 -9.37
C SER A 206 -1.88 0.26 -9.87
N ASN A 207 -2.54 -0.01 -10.99
CA ASN A 207 -2.42 -1.29 -11.67
C ASN A 207 -1.16 -1.39 -12.57
N LEU A 208 -0.33 -0.34 -12.60
CA LEU A 208 0.91 -0.23 -13.39
C LEU A 208 0.69 -0.41 -14.91
N ASP A 209 -0.48 -0.05 -15.42
CA ASP A 209 -0.93 -0.26 -16.81
C ASP A 209 -0.90 -1.74 -17.23
N ILE A 210 -1.03 -2.65 -16.28
CA ILE A 210 -1.18 -4.08 -16.55
C ILE A 210 -2.52 -4.30 -17.27
N PRO A 211 -2.52 -5.00 -18.43
CA PRO A 211 -3.73 -5.30 -19.18
C PRO A 211 -4.78 -6.02 -18.33
N GLU A 212 -6.06 -5.72 -18.52
CA GLU A 212 -7.16 -6.36 -17.79
C GLU A 212 -7.19 -7.88 -18.01
N ASP A 213 -6.75 -8.36 -19.17
CA ASP A 213 -6.64 -9.79 -19.48
C ASP A 213 -5.72 -10.55 -18.50
N CYS A 214 -4.76 -9.86 -17.87
CA CYS A 214 -3.94 -10.46 -16.81
C CYS A 214 -4.78 -10.84 -15.58
N PHE A 215 -5.89 -10.13 -15.37
CA PHE A 215 -6.79 -10.35 -14.23
C PHE A 215 -7.91 -11.36 -14.51
N GLU A 216 -8.08 -11.89 -15.73
CA GLU A 216 -9.16 -12.82 -16.07
C GLU A 216 -9.27 -14.01 -15.12
N LYS A 217 -8.14 -14.54 -14.62
CA LYS A 217 -8.10 -15.68 -13.70
C LYS A 217 -8.03 -15.27 -12.23
N ALA A 218 -7.89 -13.97 -11.96
CA ALA A 218 -7.77 -13.44 -10.62
C ALA A 218 -9.14 -13.49 -9.92
N GLN A 219 -9.21 -14.20 -8.80
CA GLN A 219 -10.43 -14.26 -8.00
C GLN A 219 -10.37 -13.19 -6.90
N PRO A 220 -11.21 -12.14 -6.95
CA PRO A 220 -11.26 -11.16 -5.89
C PRO A 220 -11.86 -11.75 -4.62
N ILE A 221 -11.37 -11.31 -3.45
CA ILE A 221 -11.95 -11.70 -2.16
C ILE A 221 -13.07 -10.74 -1.76
N LEU A 222 -12.88 -9.44 -2.02
CA LEU A 222 -13.82 -8.38 -1.70
C LEU A 222 -13.97 -7.43 -2.89
N GLU A 223 -15.11 -6.76 -2.91
CA GLU A 223 -15.39 -5.65 -3.78
C GLU A 223 -15.57 -4.37 -2.94
N GLU A 224 -14.90 -3.30 -3.34
CA GLU A 224 -15.02 -2.01 -2.68
C GLU A 224 -16.33 -1.34 -3.09
N THR A 225 -17.18 -1.07 -2.11
CA THR A 225 -18.44 -0.35 -2.38
C THR A 225 -18.16 1.12 -2.68
N ASN A 226 -18.58 1.58 -3.84
CA ASN A 226 -18.43 2.97 -4.27
C ASN A 226 -19.78 3.69 -4.38
N GLU A 227 -19.73 5.03 -4.58
CA GLU A 227 -20.95 5.86 -4.69
C GLU A 227 -21.85 5.42 -5.86
N SER A 228 -21.29 4.89 -6.95
CA SER A 228 -22.10 4.44 -8.09
C SER A 228 -22.95 3.21 -7.73
N HIS A 229 -22.42 2.29 -6.94
CA HIS A 229 -23.18 1.14 -6.40
C HIS A 229 -24.30 1.61 -5.48
N ILE A 230 -24.00 2.55 -4.59
CA ILE A 230 -24.98 3.13 -3.68
C ILE A 230 -26.10 3.82 -4.48
N SER A 231 -25.74 4.61 -5.50
CA SER A 231 -26.69 5.36 -6.34
C SER A 231 -27.59 4.45 -7.17
N GLN A 232 -27.11 3.27 -7.59
CA GLN A 232 -27.94 2.27 -8.29
C GLN A 232 -28.98 1.65 -7.37
N ILE A 233 -28.65 1.49 -6.08
CA ILE A 233 -29.54 0.90 -5.07
C ILE A 233 -30.48 1.96 -4.50
N LEU A 234 -29.92 3.12 -4.14
CA LEU A 234 -30.67 4.25 -3.56
C LEU A 234 -31.15 5.20 -4.67
N ARG A 235 -32.29 4.88 -5.26
CA ARG A 235 -32.94 5.76 -6.24
C ARG A 235 -33.39 7.06 -5.61
N GLN A 236 -33.24 8.16 -6.35
CA GLN A 236 -33.73 9.48 -5.93
C GLN A 236 -35.25 9.41 -5.68
N ARG A 237 -35.67 9.84 -4.51
CA ARG A 237 -37.09 9.85 -4.14
C ARG A 237 -37.82 10.97 -4.91
N LYS A 238 -38.99 10.67 -5.46
CA LYS A 238 -39.88 11.68 -6.03
C LYS A 238 -40.55 12.48 -4.90
N ASN A 239 -40.83 13.76 -5.14
CA ASN A 239 -41.43 14.64 -4.12
C ASN A 239 -42.85 14.23 -3.69
N ASP A 240 -43.53 13.42 -4.52
CA ASP A 240 -44.90 12.93 -4.31
C ASP A 240 -44.93 11.50 -3.75
N SER A 241 -43.80 10.97 -3.34
CA SER A 241 -43.67 9.59 -2.85
C SER A 241 -43.99 9.47 -1.35
N HIS A 242 -44.58 8.36 -0.95
CA HIS A 242 -44.87 8.01 0.44
C HIS A 242 -44.14 6.74 0.89
N LYS A 243 -44.09 6.47 2.18
CA LYS A 243 -43.34 5.35 2.79
C LYS A 243 -43.61 3.97 2.14
N GLY A 244 -44.83 3.74 1.67
CA GLY A 244 -45.21 2.47 1.03
C GLY A 244 -44.63 2.23 -0.36
N ASN A 245 -44.01 3.28 -1.00
CA ASN A 245 -43.41 3.15 -2.33
C ASN A 245 -41.98 2.56 -2.29
N PHE A 246 -41.37 2.45 -1.11
CA PHE A 246 -39.95 2.12 -0.97
C PHE A 246 -39.67 0.81 -0.26
N GLY A 247 -40.72 0.02 -0.03
CA GLY A 247 -40.60 -1.31 0.59
C GLY A 247 -40.38 -1.24 2.10
N HIS A 248 -39.77 -2.29 2.64
CA HIS A 248 -39.50 -2.45 4.07
C HIS A 248 -38.00 -2.63 4.31
N VAL A 249 -37.49 -2.01 5.35
CA VAL A 249 -36.12 -2.20 5.83
C VAL A 249 -36.12 -3.19 6.97
N LEU A 250 -35.45 -4.32 6.79
CA LEU A 250 -35.16 -5.25 7.87
C LEU A 250 -33.85 -4.87 8.52
N VAL A 251 -33.88 -4.53 9.81
CA VAL A 251 -32.67 -4.26 10.60
C VAL A 251 -32.35 -5.49 11.44
N VAL A 252 -31.21 -6.13 11.14
CA VAL A 252 -30.70 -7.27 11.89
C VAL A 252 -29.39 -6.87 12.54
N GLY A 253 -29.28 -6.99 13.87
CA GLY A 253 -28.03 -6.66 14.55
C GLY A 253 -28.20 -6.69 16.08
N GLY A 254 -27.07 -6.41 16.75
CA GLY A 254 -26.96 -6.50 18.19
C GLY A 254 -26.66 -7.92 18.67
N ASN A 255 -25.76 -8.03 19.64
CA ASN A 255 -25.52 -9.27 20.38
C ASN A 255 -26.40 -9.29 21.64
N HIS A 256 -26.42 -10.40 22.35
CA HIS A 256 -27.15 -10.51 23.63
C HIS A 256 -26.78 -9.34 24.56
N GLY A 257 -27.77 -8.58 24.99
CA GLY A 257 -27.56 -7.36 25.80
C GLY A 257 -27.15 -6.09 25.04
N MET A 258 -26.88 -6.14 23.70
CA MET A 258 -26.41 -5.02 22.88
C MET A 258 -27.45 -4.57 21.81
N GLY A 259 -28.72 -4.69 22.08
CA GLY A 259 -29.81 -4.34 21.15
C GLY A 259 -30.13 -2.86 21.03
N GLY A 260 -29.43 -1.95 21.73
CA GLY A 260 -29.74 -0.52 21.78
C GLY A 260 -29.68 0.18 20.42
N ALA A 261 -28.63 -0.03 19.65
CA ALA A 261 -28.46 0.60 18.35
C ALA A 261 -29.53 0.18 17.32
N VAL A 262 -29.91 -1.09 17.31
CA VAL A 262 -30.98 -1.62 16.45
C VAL A 262 -32.32 -1.01 16.80
N ARG A 263 -32.62 -0.86 18.10
CA ARG A 263 -33.84 -0.22 18.57
C ARG A 263 -33.91 1.25 18.18
N ILE A 264 -32.80 1.99 18.32
CA ILE A 264 -32.72 3.42 17.92
C ILE A 264 -32.96 3.57 16.40
N LEU A 265 -32.35 2.75 15.57
CA LEU A 265 -32.58 2.72 14.12
C LEU A 265 -34.05 2.43 13.77
N SER A 266 -34.69 1.51 14.49
CA SER A 266 -36.09 1.17 14.32
C SER A 266 -37.02 2.32 14.74
N LEU A 267 -36.67 3.12 15.75
CA LEU A 267 -37.47 4.23 16.27
C LEU A 267 -37.38 5.52 15.43
N ILE A 268 -36.33 5.71 14.65
CA ILE A 268 -36.16 6.89 13.76
C ILE A 268 -37.26 6.93 12.66
N HIS A 269 -37.89 5.82 12.38
CA HIS A 269 -38.92 5.69 11.34
C HIS A 269 -40.37 5.70 11.88
N ILE A 270 -40.57 5.95 13.15
CA ILE A 270 -41.86 6.17 13.76
C ILE A 270 -42.09 7.68 13.90
#